data_ab12a2b1a700e8f43b091f2415d18b70
#
_entry.id   ab12a2b1a700e8f43b091f2415d18b70
#
_cell.length_a   1.000
_cell.length_b   1.000
_cell.length_c   1.000
_cell.angle_alpha   90.00
_cell.angle_beta   90.00
_cell.angle_gamma   90.00
#
_symmetry.space_group_name_H-M   'P 1'
#
loop_
_entity.id
_entity.type
_entity.pdbx_description
1 polymer ?
#
loop_
_entity_poly.entity_id
_entity_poly.type
_entity_poly.pdbx_seq_one_letter_code
_entity_poly.pdbx_strand_id
1 'polypeptide(L)'
;MNFHEKLNDYIQMLPCTAKELSELSGLSAATLSRYRSGERVPDIRSSAFSQLCSAIAGISAQKGNSTLTADAVRESFLSCEDLVTIDREQLRYNFNT
;
A
#
# COMPACT_ATOMS: atom_id res chain seq x y z
N MET A 1 -2.37 -0.70 -13.69
CA MET A 1 -2.87 -1.44 -12.52
C MET A 1 -3.20 -0.48 -11.40
N ASN A 2 -4.35 -0.63 -10.78
CA ASN A 2 -4.78 0.23 -9.69
C ASN A 2 -4.26 -0.28 -8.35
N PHE A 3 -4.31 0.58 -7.33
CA PHE A 3 -3.79 0.26 -5.99
C PHE A 3 -4.39 -1.02 -5.41
N HIS A 4 -5.72 -1.18 -5.47
CA HIS A 4 -6.37 -2.36 -4.89
C HIS A 4 -5.94 -3.65 -5.56
N GLU A 5 -5.71 -3.63 -6.86
CA GLU A 5 -5.23 -4.80 -7.60
C GLU A 5 -3.82 -5.17 -7.15
N LYS A 6 -2.95 -4.17 -7.02
CA LYS A 6 -1.57 -4.37 -6.58
C LYS A 6 -1.52 -4.90 -5.15
N LEU A 7 -2.37 -4.35 -4.27
CA LEU A 7 -2.45 -4.82 -2.88
C LEU A 7 -2.88 -6.27 -2.82
N ASN A 8 -3.91 -6.65 -3.58
CA ASN A 8 -4.38 -8.03 -3.60
C ASN A 8 -3.32 -8.97 -4.18
N ASP A 9 -2.54 -8.53 -5.17
CA ASP A 9 -1.43 -9.30 -5.71
C ASP A 9 -0.36 -9.58 -4.65
N TYR A 10 -0.02 -8.58 -3.84
CA TYR A 10 0.93 -8.78 -2.75
C TYR A 10 0.41 -9.79 -1.73
N ILE A 11 -0.86 -9.69 -1.36
CA ILE A 11 -1.47 -10.61 -0.39
C ILE A 11 -1.42 -12.05 -0.89
N GLN A 12 -1.72 -12.27 -2.18
CA GLN A 12 -1.64 -13.59 -2.78
C GLN A 12 -0.21 -14.11 -2.90
N MET A 13 0.71 -13.24 -3.27
CA MET A 13 2.10 -13.62 -3.53
C MET A 13 2.86 -14.00 -2.27
N LEU A 14 2.62 -13.32 -1.15
CA LEU A 14 3.36 -13.52 0.09
C LEU A 14 3.24 -14.93 0.67
N PRO A 15 2.18 -15.76 0.62
CA PRO A 15 0.79 -15.43 0.85
C PRO A 15 0.52 -15.08 2.31
N CYS A 16 -0.37 -14.14 2.55
CA CYS A 16 -0.72 -13.75 3.91
C CYS A 16 -2.22 -13.53 4.04
N THR A 17 -2.70 -13.47 5.29
CA THR A 17 -4.11 -13.19 5.55
C THR A 17 -4.30 -11.70 5.79
N ALA A 18 -5.54 -11.23 5.61
CA ALA A 18 -5.88 -9.86 5.97
C ALA A 18 -5.64 -9.59 7.46
N LYS A 19 -5.83 -10.60 8.30
CA LYS A 19 -5.57 -10.50 9.74
C LYS A 19 -4.10 -10.26 10.04
N GLU A 20 -3.20 -11.02 9.40
CA GLU A 20 -1.76 -10.84 9.56
C GLU A 20 -1.34 -9.42 9.15
N LEU A 21 -1.85 -8.96 8.02
CA LEU A 21 -1.54 -7.63 7.52
C LEU A 21 -2.09 -6.55 8.43
N SER A 22 -3.31 -6.72 8.95
CA SER A 22 -3.91 -5.80 9.91
C SER A 22 -3.07 -5.69 11.18
N GLU A 23 -2.67 -6.82 11.74
CA GLU A 23 -1.86 -6.85 12.97
C GLU A 23 -0.51 -6.16 12.77
N LEU A 24 0.16 -6.44 11.66
CA LEU A 24 1.50 -5.92 11.44
C LEU A 24 1.50 -4.44 11.03
N SER A 25 0.49 -4.01 10.30
CA SER A 25 0.40 -2.62 9.83
C SER A 25 -0.24 -1.68 10.86
N GLY A 26 -0.98 -2.23 11.79
CA GLY A 26 -1.77 -1.42 12.73
C GLY A 26 -3.04 -0.85 12.12
N LEU A 27 -3.36 -1.21 10.87
CA LEU A 27 -4.59 -0.77 10.22
C LEU A 27 -5.74 -1.69 10.57
N SER A 28 -6.95 -1.13 10.71
CA SER A 28 -8.12 -1.94 11.03
C SER A 28 -8.50 -2.85 9.86
N ALA A 29 -9.17 -3.95 10.18
CA ALA A 29 -9.67 -4.87 9.15
C ALA A 29 -10.63 -4.15 8.20
N ALA A 30 -11.43 -3.22 8.71
CA ALA A 30 -12.36 -2.43 7.88
C ALA A 30 -11.60 -1.55 6.89
N THR A 31 -10.53 -0.87 7.33
CA THR A 31 -9.70 -0.05 6.45
C THR A 31 -9.05 -0.90 5.35
N LEU A 32 -8.48 -2.04 5.71
CA LEU A 32 -7.87 -2.94 4.73
C LEU A 32 -8.90 -3.48 3.74
N SER A 33 -10.09 -3.81 4.21
CA SER A 33 -11.18 -4.28 3.35
C SER A 33 -11.52 -3.23 2.29
N ARG A 34 -11.60 -1.96 2.68
CA ARG A 34 -11.89 -0.86 1.75
C ARG A 34 -10.77 -0.65 0.75
N TYR A 35 -9.51 -0.77 1.18
CA TYR A 35 -8.36 -0.71 0.28
C TYR A 35 -8.37 -1.86 -0.72
N ARG A 36 -8.73 -3.06 -0.28
CA ARG A 36 -8.74 -4.25 -1.15
C ARG A 36 -9.88 -4.25 -2.16
N SER A 37 -10.99 -3.62 -1.81
CA SER A 37 -12.16 -3.53 -2.71
C SER A 37 -12.06 -2.39 -3.72
N GLY A 38 -11.12 -1.49 -3.53
CA GLY A 38 -11.00 -0.29 -4.37
C GLY A 38 -11.90 0.85 -3.92
N GLU A 39 -12.62 0.65 -2.81
CA GLU A 39 -13.53 1.67 -2.27
C GLU A 39 -12.77 2.87 -1.73
N ARG A 40 -11.53 2.67 -1.32
CA ARG A 40 -10.68 3.70 -0.73
C ARG A 40 -9.24 3.56 -1.19
N VAL A 41 -8.60 4.70 -1.45
CA VAL A 41 -7.19 4.76 -1.83
C VAL A 41 -6.46 5.53 -0.72
N PRO A 42 -5.32 5.02 -0.20
CA PRO A 42 -4.60 5.71 0.86
C PRO A 42 -3.93 6.99 0.35
N ASP A 43 -3.78 7.96 1.23
CA ASP A 43 -2.95 9.12 0.97
C ASP A 43 -1.48 8.67 1.04
N ILE A 44 -0.73 8.90 -0.02
CA ILE A 44 0.67 8.44 -0.12
C ILE A 44 1.59 9.10 0.90
N ARG A 45 1.17 10.20 1.51
CA ARG A 45 1.94 10.92 2.52
C ARG A 45 1.51 10.58 3.94
N SER A 46 0.50 9.73 4.11
CA SER A 46 0.00 9.36 5.42
C SER A 46 0.88 8.31 6.08
N SER A 47 0.83 8.28 7.41
CA SER A 47 1.49 7.21 8.15
C SER A 47 0.85 5.85 7.87
N ALA A 48 -0.45 5.82 7.56
CA ALA A 48 -1.15 4.59 7.20
C ALA A 48 -0.53 3.94 5.97
N PHE A 49 -0.20 4.73 4.95
CA PHE A 49 0.44 4.20 3.75
C PHE A 49 1.84 3.65 4.06
N SER A 50 2.65 4.40 4.83
CA SER A 50 3.98 3.95 5.25
C SER A 50 3.90 2.67 6.07
N GLN A 51 2.95 2.58 6.98
CA GLN A 51 2.75 1.38 7.80
C GLN A 51 2.37 0.17 6.95
N LEU A 52 1.54 0.38 5.94
CA LEU A 52 1.15 -0.70 5.02
C LEU A 52 2.36 -1.22 4.24
N CYS A 53 3.17 -0.32 3.70
CA CYS A 53 4.38 -0.71 2.96
C CYS A 53 5.36 -1.47 3.84
N SER A 54 5.58 -0.99 5.06
CA SER A 54 6.46 -1.66 6.02
C SER A 54 5.94 -3.03 6.43
N ALA A 55 4.62 -3.16 6.59
CA ALA A 55 4.00 -4.43 6.96
C ALA A 55 4.17 -5.47 5.85
N ILE A 56 3.98 -5.09 4.61
CA ILE A 56 4.16 -5.99 3.46
C ILE A 56 5.61 -6.47 3.40
N ALA A 57 6.57 -5.56 3.54
CA ALA A 57 7.98 -5.92 3.55
C ALA A 57 8.32 -6.83 4.74
N GLY A 58 7.74 -6.55 5.92
CA GLY A 58 7.94 -7.36 7.11
C GLY A 58 7.41 -8.78 6.97
N ILE A 59 6.23 -8.94 6.40
CA ILE A 59 5.65 -10.27 6.13
C ILE A 59 6.53 -11.03 5.14
N SER A 60 6.98 -10.35 4.10
CA SER A 60 7.86 -10.95 3.10
C SER A 60 9.15 -11.48 3.75
N ALA A 61 9.75 -10.68 4.63
CA ALA A 61 10.95 -11.10 5.36
C ALA A 61 10.69 -12.31 6.26
N GLN A 62 9.55 -12.33 6.96
CA GLN A 62 9.16 -13.46 7.81
C GLN A 62 9.01 -14.76 7.00
N LYS A 63 8.63 -14.64 5.73
CA LYS A 63 8.42 -15.81 4.85
C LYS A 63 9.66 -16.14 4.02
N GLY A 64 10.81 -15.54 4.38
CA GLY A 64 12.09 -15.91 3.80
C GLY A 64 12.59 -15.05 2.64
N ASN A 65 11.84 -13.99 2.27
CA ASN A 65 12.24 -13.09 1.19
C ASN A 65 12.62 -11.72 1.75
N SER A 66 13.87 -11.56 2.15
CA SER A 66 14.37 -10.31 2.74
C SER A 66 14.76 -9.26 1.70
N THR A 67 14.64 -9.56 0.41
CA THR A 67 14.99 -8.59 -0.65
C THR A 67 13.91 -7.56 -0.91
N LEU A 68 12.67 -7.81 -0.47
CA LEU A 68 11.56 -6.88 -0.64
C LEU A 68 11.59 -5.87 0.52
N THR A 69 11.96 -4.63 0.22
CA THR A 69 12.04 -3.55 1.21
C THR A 69 10.76 -2.72 1.21
N ALA A 70 10.56 -1.96 2.30
CA ALA A 70 9.43 -1.04 2.38
C ALA A 70 9.47 0.01 1.26
N ASP A 71 10.67 0.48 0.90
CA ASP A 71 10.84 1.44 -0.19
C ASP A 71 10.46 0.83 -1.55
N ALA A 72 10.82 -0.43 -1.78
CA ALA A 72 10.45 -1.12 -3.01
C ALA A 72 8.94 -1.30 -3.12
N VAL A 73 8.28 -1.63 -2.01
CA VAL A 73 6.82 -1.76 -1.95
C VAL A 73 6.17 -0.39 -2.22
N ARG A 74 6.69 0.66 -1.59
CA ARG A 74 6.20 2.02 -1.79
C ARG A 74 6.28 2.43 -3.26
N GLU A 75 7.43 2.24 -3.90
CA GLU A 75 7.60 2.58 -5.31
C GLU A 75 6.69 1.77 -6.22
N SER A 76 6.49 0.50 -5.89
CA SER A 76 5.57 -0.36 -6.62
C SER A 76 4.15 0.19 -6.59
N PHE A 77 3.69 0.63 -5.40
CA PHE A 77 2.38 1.24 -5.27
C PHE A 77 2.30 2.59 -5.99
N LEU A 78 3.35 3.40 -5.93
CA LEU A 78 3.38 4.72 -6.58
C LEU A 78 3.30 4.62 -8.10
N SER A 79 3.59 3.47 -8.68
CA SER A 79 3.41 3.25 -10.11
C SER A 79 1.94 3.01 -10.49
N CYS A 80 1.07 2.83 -9.51
CA CYS A 80 -0.36 2.63 -9.76
C CYS A 80 -1.01 3.93 -10.21
N GLU A 81 -1.90 3.83 -11.20
CA GLU A 81 -2.50 5.00 -11.86
C GLU A 81 -3.28 5.89 -10.90
N ASP A 82 -4.03 5.31 -9.98
CA ASP A 82 -4.86 6.07 -9.05
C ASP A 82 -4.03 6.85 -8.01
N LEU A 83 -2.87 6.35 -7.63
CA LEU A 83 -1.97 7.07 -6.72
C LEU A 83 -1.21 8.18 -7.46
N VAL A 84 -0.79 7.94 -8.68
CA VAL A 84 -0.12 8.95 -9.51
C VAL A 84 -1.04 10.14 -9.78
N THR A 85 -2.33 9.88 -9.99
CA THR A 85 -3.32 10.94 -10.23
C THR A 85 -3.42 11.87 -9.01
N ILE A 86 -3.43 11.32 -7.80
CA ILE A 86 -3.46 12.11 -6.57
C ILE A 86 -2.23 13.01 -6.48
N ASP A 87 -1.06 12.48 -6.80
CA ASP A 87 0.19 13.23 -6.76
C ASP A 87 0.18 14.38 -7.78
N ARG A 88 -0.33 14.15 -8.99
CA ARG A 88 -0.46 15.19 -10.00
C ARG A 88 -1.38 16.31 -9.55
N GLU A 89 -2.48 15.99 -8.89
CA GLU A 89 -3.41 17.00 -8.36
C GLU A 89 -2.72 17.86 -7.30
N GLN A 90 -1.92 17.26 -6.44
CA GLN A 90 -1.14 17.98 -5.45
C GLN A 90 -0.15 18.95 -6.08
N LEU A 91 0.56 18.51 -7.11
CA LEU A 91 1.50 19.37 -7.83
C LEU A 91 0.80 20.54 -8.49
N ARG A 92 -0.34 20.28 -9.14
CA ARG A 92 -1.12 21.35 -9.78
C ARG A 92 -1.58 22.37 -8.76
N TYR A 93 -2.04 21.93 -7.60
CA TYR A 93 -2.50 22.81 -6.54
C TYR A 93 -1.37 23.72 -6.06
N ASN A 94 -0.18 23.17 -5.86
CA ASN A 94 0.98 23.93 -5.41
C ASN A 94 1.41 24.96 -6.44
N PHE A 95 1.27 24.68 -7.72
CA PHE A 95 1.63 25.61 -8.78
C PHE A 95 0.70 26.83 -8.85
N ASN A 96 -0.53 26.67 -8.43
CA ASN A 96 -1.53 27.74 -8.51
C ASN A 96 -1.54 28.65 -7.30
N THR A 97 -0.70 28.38 -6.33
CA THR A 97 -0.51 29.21 -5.15
C THR A 97 0.78 30.01 -5.24
#